data_e8e56b796b15f6706fd1e65036e34c06
#
_entry.id   e8e56b796b15f6706fd1e65036e34c06
#
_cell.length_a   1.000
_cell.length_b   1.000
_cell.length_c   1.000
_cell.angle_alpha   90.00
_cell.angle_beta   90.00
_cell.angle_gamma   90.00
#
_symmetry.space_group_name_H-M   'P 1'
#
loop_
_entity.id
_entity.type
_entity.pdbx_description
1 polymer ?
#
loop_
_entity_poly.entity_id
_entity_poly.type
_entity_poly.pdbx_seq_one_letter_code
_entity_poly.pdbx_strand_id
1 'polypeptide(L)'
;MKRKIVVTGLAIFVIASSLFLQNENSRSQSAAKYVGVNTCVGACHKTEGQGKQLDIWKDSKHSQAYLNLQTAAADDIAKAKGFTTPAAETKECLKCHVLGKDMDESEFETTFDKTQGVQCESCHGAGSEYKKLSVMKDKDKAVANGLMLHTEKEAFCTQCHNSESPTFKGFNYEEYWEKIKHPKPAN
;
A
#
# COMPACT_ATOMS: atom_id res chain seq x y z
N MET A 1 -24.81 -81.53 -9.20
CA MET A 1 -23.57 -80.81 -8.80
C MET A 1 -23.40 -79.60 -9.69
N LYS A 2 -23.71 -78.39 -9.20
CA LYS A 2 -23.63 -77.15 -9.96
C LYS A 2 -22.37 -76.38 -9.56
N ARG A 3 -21.42 -76.23 -10.44
CA ARG A 3 -20.20 -75.42 -10.23
C ARG A 3 -20.56 -73.95 -10.45
N LYS A 4 -20.42 -73.13 -9.42
CA LYS A 4 -20.46 -71.68 -9.53
C LYS A 4 -19.07 -71.17 -9.93
N ILE A 5 -19.02 -70.46 -11.02
CA ILE A 5 -17.84 -69.74 -11.49
C ILE A 5 -17.89 -68.36 -10.82
N VAL A 6 -16.91 -68.08 -10.01
CA VAL A 6 -16.67 -66.76 -9.42
C VAL A 6 -15.81 -65.98 -10.41
N VAL A 7 -16.39 -64.95 -11.01
CA VAL A 7 -15.63 -63.94 -11.75
C VAL A 7 -15.43 -62.75 -10.80
N THR A 8 -14.28 -62.73 -10.18
CA THR A 8 -13.83 -61.58 -9.35
C THR A 8 -13.11 -60.57 -10.20
N GLY A 9 -13.56 -59.36 -10.06
CA GLY A 9 -13.22 -58.17 -10.75
C GLY A 9 -11.74 -57.78 -10.82
N LEU A 10 -11.41 -57.26 -11.95
CA LEU A 10 -10.19 -56.55 -12.22
C LEU A 10 -10.54 -55.28 -13.05
N ALA A 11 -11.11 -54.30 -12.41
CA ALA A 11 -11.40 -53.02 -13.06
C ALA A 11 -11.59 -51.92 -12.02
N ILE A 12 -10.59 -51.57 -11.21
CA ILE A 12 -10.52 -50.31 -10.49
C ILE A 12 -9.04 -50.05 -10.16
N PHE A 13 -8.23 -49.61 -11.13
CA PHE A 13 -6.90 -49.08 -10.81
C PHE A 13 -6.28 -48.20 -11.92
N VAL A 14 -7.07 -47.42 -12.66
CA VAL A 14 -6.52 -46.54 -13.72
C VAL A 14 -7.03 -45.07 -13.61
N ILE A 15 -7.69 -44.68 -12.57
CA ILE A 15 -8.22 -43.27 -12.48
C ILE A 15 -7.51 -42.45 -11.40
N ALA A 16 -6.43 -42.90 -10.84
CA ALA A 16 -5.73 -42.14 -9.80
C ALA A 16 -4.43 -41.42 -10.25
N SER A 17 -4.07 -41.47 -11.52
CA SER A 17 -2.78 -40.92 -11.99
C SER A 17 -2.89 -39.62 -12.81
N SER A 18 -4.06 -39.07 -13.03
CA SER A 18 -4.23 -37.86 -13.85
C SER A 18 -4.57 -36.60 -13.11
N LEU A 19 -4.53 -36.59 -11.76
CA LEU A 19 -4.85 -35.42 -10.95
C LEU A 19 -3.62 -34.74 -10.30
N PHE A 20 -2.40 -35.15 -10.64
CA PHE A 20 -1.18 -34.60 -10.03
C PHE A 20 -0.32 -33.73 -10.95
N LEU A 21 -0.81 -33.35 -12.13
CA LEU A 21 -0.06 -32.53 -13.10
C LEU A 21 -0.67 -31.14 -13.35
N GLN A 22 -1.37 -30.57 -12.39
CA GLN A 22 -1.82 -29.18 -12.49
C GLN A 22 -1.51 -28.47 -11.19
N ASN A 23 -0.32 -28.00 -11.00
CA ASN A 23 -0.01 -26.77 -10.29
C ASN A 23 1.50 -26.49 -10.15
N GLU A 24 2.24 -26.48 -11.25
CA GLU A 24 3.64 -26.03 -11.25
C GLU A 24 3.80 -24.65 -11.90
N ASN A 25 2.75 -23.83 -11.95
CA ASN A 25 2.85 -22.45 -12.45
C ASN A 25 2.40 -21.40 -11.41
N SER A 26 2.47 -21.71 -10.14
CA SER A 26 2.57 -20.67 -9.12
C SER A 26 3.98 -20.10 -9.17
N ARG A 27 4.26 -19.28 -10.19
CA ARG A 27 5.32 -18.28 -10.07
C ARG A 27 5.06 -17.58 -8.74
N SER A 28 5.93 -17.81 -7.76
CA SER A 28 6.03 -16.98 -6.58
C SER A 28 6.27 -15.56 -7.11
N GLN A 29 5.19 -14.80 -7.35
CA GLN A 29 5.30 -13.37 -7.50
C GLN A 29 5.89 -12.90 -6.19
N SER A 30 7.15 -12.48 -6.19
CA SER A 30 7.73 -11.81 -5.04
C SER A 30 6.75 -10.69 -4.69
N ALA A 31 6.34 -10.63 -3.42
CA ALA A 31 5.43 -9.58 -2.98
C ALA A 31 5.99 -8.22 -3.42
N ALA A 32 5.14 -7.37 -3.99
CA ALA A 32 5.56 -6.04 -4.42
C ALA A 32 6.15 -5.29 -3.23
N LYS A 33 7.22 -4.51 -3.46
CA LYS A 33 7.94 -3.77 -2.43
C LYS A 33 7.66 -2.27 -2.52
N TYR A 34 7.72 -1.61 -1.38
CA TYR A 34 7.66 -0.17 -1.29
C TYR A 34 9.01 0.44 -1.67
N VAL A 35 8.98 1.44 -2.54
CA VAL A 35 10.19 1.99 -3.19
C VAL A 35 10.55 3.40 -2.73
N GLY A 36 9.59 4.10 -2.08
CA GLY A 36 9.74 5.46 -1.56
C GLY A 36 9.57 6.56 -2.59
N VAL A 37 9.35 7.77 -2.08
CA VAL A 37 9.02 8.97 -2.87
C VAL A 37 10.05 9.25 -3.95
N ASN A 38 11.34 9.15 -3.63
CA ASN A 38 12.41 9.48 -4.58
C ASN A 38 12.40 8.60 -5.84
N THR A 39 11.98 7.35 -5.70
CA THR A 39 11.82 6.42 -6.81
C THR A 39 10.53 6.71 -7.60
N CYS A 40 9.43 7.01 -6.92
CA CYS A 40 8.14 7.33 -7.54
C CYS A 40 8.20 8.61 -8.37
N VAL A 41 8.94 9.62 -7.91
CA VAL A 41 9.02 10.91 -8.57
C VAL A 41 9.54 10.80 -10.00
N GLY A 42 10.64 10.07 -10.19
CA GLY A 42 11.27 9.89 -11.49
C GLY A 42 11.43 11.19 -12.27
N ALA A 43 11.33 11.10 -13.60
CA ALA A 43 11.33 12.26 -14.49
C ALA A 43 9.95 12.88 -14.70
N CYS A 44 8.86 12.13 -14.45
CA CYS A 44 7.50 12.48 -14.88
C CYS A 44 6.69 13.22 -13.81
N HIS A 45 6.58 12.67 -12.60
CA HIS A 45 5.66 13.17 -11.56
C HIS A 45 5.99 14.53 -10.95
N LYS A 46 7.02 15.21 -11.45
CA LYS A 46 7.40 16.59 -11.13
C LYS A 46 7.12 17.58 -12.27
N THR A 47 6.54 17.13 -13.39
CA THR A 47 6.30 17.98 -14.56
C THR A 47 4.87 18.50 -14.61
N GLU A 48 4.67 19.66 -15.22
CA GLU A 48 3.33 20.26 -15.45
C GLU A 48 2.43 19.32 -16.26
N GLY A 49 2.95 18.73 -17.32
CA GLY A 49 2.19 17.81 -18.16
C GLY A 49 1.74 16.52 -17.47
N GLN A 50 2.26 16.22 -16.29
CA GLN A 50 1.80 15.10 -15.45
C GLN A 50 1.01 15.58 -14.22
N GLY A 51 0.92 16.89 -13.95
CA GLY A 51 0.14 17.45 -12.84
C GLY A 51 0.94 17.72 -11.57
N LYS A 52 2.28 17.80 -11.64
CA LYS A 52 3.16 18.20 -10.51
C LYS A 52 2.89 17.47 -9.19
N GLN A 53 2.62 16.16 -9.25
CA GLN A 53 2.24 15.36 -8.08
C GLN A 53 3.22 15.50 -6.93
N LEU A 54 4.54 15.58 -7.22
CA LEU A 54 5.56 15.77 -6.19
C LEU A 54 5.40 17.09 -5.45
N ASP A 55 5.17 18.19 -6.18
CA ASP A 55 5.08 19.52 -5.57
C ASP A 55 3.83 19.59 -4.69
N ILE A 56 2.68 19.11 -5.19
CA ILE A 56 1.44 19.03 -4.42
C ILE A 56 1.64 18.20 -3.14
N TRP A 57 2.31 17.04 -3.23
CA TRP A 57 2.59 16.24 -2.06
C TRP A 57 3.54 16.95 -1.08
N LYS A 58 4.63 17.58 -1.56
CA LYS A 58 5.58 18.31 -0.73
C LYS A 58 4.94 19.43 0.05
N ASP A 59 3.99 20.15 -0.56
CA ASP A 59 3.27 21.25 0.04
C ASP A 59 2.14 20.78 0.98
N SER A 60 1.84 19.48 0.96
CA SER A 60 0.77 18.92 1.79
C SER A 60 1.23 18.63 3.23
N LYS A 61 0.26 18.52 4.14
CA LYS A 61 0.51 18.07 5.52
C LYS A 61 0.94 16.60 5.59
N HIS A 62 0.67 15.80 4.56
CA HIS A 62 1.08 14.40 4.50
C HIS A 62 2.60 14.25 4.46
N SER A 63 3.31 15.06 3.68
CA SER A 63 4.78 15.06 3.64
C SER A 63 5.41 15.44 4.98
N GLN A 64 4.70 16.24 5.80
CA GLN A 64 5.15 16.71 7.10
C GLN A 64 4.70 15.83 8.27
N ALA A 65 3.94 14.77 7.99
CA ALA A 65 3.27 13.99 9.03
C ALA A 65 4.24 13.40 10.07
N TYR A 66 5.36 12.84 9.64
CA TYR A 66 6.37 12.32 10.56
C TYR A 66 7.08 13.44 11.34
N LEU A 67 7.43 14.54 10.68
CA LEU A 67 8.09 15.68 11.35
C LEU A 67 7.23 16.28 12.45
N ASN A 68 5.91 16.26 12.29
CA ASN A 68 4.98 16.71 13.32
C ASN A 68 5.07 15.86 14.61
N LEU A 69 5.45 14.59 14.50
CA LEU A 69 5.66 13.72 15.66
C LEU A 69 6.97 14.01 16.41
N GLN A 70 7.92 14.71 15.80
CA GLN A 70 9.22 15.09 16.40
C GLN A 70 9.15 16.38 17.21
N THR A 71 7.97 16.88 17.51
CA THR A 71 7.78 18.13 18.26
C THR A 71 7.50 17.84 19.74
N ALA A 72 7.93 18.75 20.62
CA ALA A 72 7.60 18.67 22.04
C ALA A 72 6.09 18.58 22.30
N ALA A 73 5.29 19.28 21.51
CA ALA A 73 3.83 19.22 21.61
C ALA A 73 3.28 17.82 21.31
N ALA A 74 3.87 17.10 20.37
CA ALA A 74 3.49 15.73 20.08
C ALA A 74 3.88 14.77 21.22
N ASP A 75 5.05 14.96 21.82
CA ASP A 75 5.49 14.19 22.98
C ASP A 75 4.59 14.45 24.21
N ASP A 76 4.16 15.67 24.43
CA ASP A 76 3.21 16.01 25.50
C ASP A 76 1.86 15.30 25.27
N ILE A 77 1.38 15.23 24.03
CA ILE A 77 0.17 14.48 23.67
C ILE A 77 0.35 12.98 23.92
N ALA A 78 1.47 12.41 23.49
CA ALA A 78 1.79 11.00 23.70
C ALA A 78 1.81 10.67 25.20
N LYS A 79 2.48 11.49 26.00
CA LYS A 79 2.53 11.37 27.46
C LYS A 79 1.16 11.48 28.11
N ALA A 80 0.34 12.43 27.66
CA ALA A 80 -1.04 12.60 28.18
C ALA A 80 -1.94 11.39 27.86
N LYS A 81 -1.61 10.63 26.79
CA LYS A 81 -2.25 9.37 26.43
C LYS A 81 -1.69 8.15 27.18
N GLY A 82 -0.68 8.36 28.04
CA GLY A 82 -0.05 7.31 28.84
C GLY A 82 1.08 6.56 28.14
N PHE A 83 1.55 7.03 27.01
CA PHE A 83 2.72 6.45 26.34
C PHE A 83 4.02 6.90 27.02
N THR A 84 5.00 6.01 27.07
CA THR A 84 6.32 6.24 27.69
C THR A 84 7.41 6.54 26.66
N THR A 85 7.11 6.33 25.38
CA THR A 85 8.02 6.62 24.26
C THR A 85 7.67 7.98 23.65
N PRO A 86 8.66 8.68 23.02
CA PRO A 86 8.39 9.86 22.20
C PRO A 86 7.33 9.57 21.13
N ALA A 87 6.58 10.60 20.72
CA ALA A 87 5.52 10.43 19.72
C ALA A 87 6.05 9.83 18.41
N ALA A 88 7.26 10.21 17.99
CA ALA A 88 7.91 9.70 16.78
C ALA A 88 8.37 8.22 16.86
N GLU A 89 8.30 7.61 18.04
CA GLU A 89 8.62 6.20 18.29
C GLU A 89 7.37 5.40 18.72
N THR A 90 6.27 6.09 19.01
CA THR A 90 5.03 5.50 19.50
C THR A 90 4.24 4.90 18.33
N LYS A 91 3.99 3.58 18.40
CA LYS A 91 3.32 2.83 17.32
C LYS A 91 1.94 3.38 16.96
N GLU A 92 1.17 3.79 17.96
CA GLU A 92 -0.17 4.35 17.81
C GLU A 92 -0.16 5.67 17.05
N CYS A 93 0.92 6.45 17.16
CA CYS A 93 1.11 7.67 16.38
C CYS A 93 1.58 7.34 14.96
N LEU A 94 2.59 6.48 14.86
CA LEU A 94 3.20 6.11 13.58
C LEU A 94 2.22 5.49 12.60
N LYS A 95 1.19 4.74 13.06
CA LYS A 95 0.22 4.07 12.18
C LYS A 95 -0.49 5.00 11.19
N CYS A 96 -0.63 6.30 11.55
CA CYS A 96 -1.26 7.31 10.70
C CYS A 96 -0.25 8.32 10.13
N HIS A 97 0.93 8.41 10.71
CA HIS A 97 1.92 9.43 10.37
C HIS A 97 3.05 8.94 9.48
N VAL A 98 3.18 7.62 9.28
CA VAL A 98 4.17 7.04 8.34
C VAL A 98 3.59 5.83 7.60
N LEU A 99 4.16 5.53 6.44
CA LEU A 99 3.95 4.26 5.76
C LEU A 99 4.87 3.20 6.38
N GLY A 100 4.35 2.01 6.60
CA GLY A 100 5.18 0.84 6.90
C GLY A 100 5.45 0.57 8.36
N LYS A 101 4.68 1.15 9.28
CA LYS A 101 4.86 0.95 10.72
C LYS A 101 4.85 -0.51 11.18
N ASP A 102 3.95 -1.33 10.59
CA ASP A 102 3.77 -2.74 10.98
C ASP A 102 4.24 -3.72 9.88
N MET A 103 5.03 -3.23 8.92
CA MET A 103 5.54 -4.00 7.80
C MET A 103 6.94 -4.55 8.11
N ASP A 104 7.24 -5.72 7.54
CA ASP A 104 8.57 -6.32 7.62
C ASP A 104 9.58 -5.52 6.76
N GLU A 105 10.84 -5.45 7.21
CA GLU A 105 11.90 -4.74 6.46
C GLU A 105 12.11 -5.31 5.04
N SER A 106 11.77 -6.58 4.81
CA SER A 106 11.83 -7.21 3.48
C SER A 106 10.83 -6.65 2.48
N GLU A 107 9.78 -5.94 2.95
CA GLU A 107 8.78 -5.29 2.12
C GLU A 107 9.25 -3.96 1.52
N PHE A 108 10.42 -3.47 1.92
CA PHE A 108 10.97 -2.21 1.44
C PHE A 108 12.17 -2.42 0.53
N GLU A 109 12.29 -1.57 -0.51
CA GLU A 109 13.54 -1.39 -1.22
C GLU A 109 14.48 -0.47 -0.42
N THR A 110 15.78 -0.53 -0.68
CA THR A 110 16.80 0.30 0.00
C THR A 110 16.64 1.80 -0.22
N THR A 111 15.83 2.19 -1.19
CA THR A 111 15.49 3.60 -1.51
C THR A 111 14.33 4.13 -0.68
N PHE A 112 13.65 3.29 0.09
CA PHE A 112 12.53 3.68 0.92
C PHE A 112 13.01 4.42 2.19
N ASP A 113 12.37 5.54 2.50
CA ASP A 113 12.64 6.35 3.70
C ASP A 113 11.36 6.52 4.52
N LYS A 114 11.29 5.85 5.66
CA LYS A 114 10.14 5.90 6.58
C LYS A 114 9.88 7.30 7.14
N THR A 115 10.88 8.19 7.15
CA THR A 115 10.77 9.53 7.73
C THR A 115 10.02 10.52 6.83
N GLN A 116 9.70 10.14 5.59
CA GLN A 116 9.00 10.98 4.63
C GLN A 116 7.48 11.08 4.87
N GLY A 117 6.99 10.64 6.01
CA GLY A 117 5.59 10.81 6.40
C GLY A 117 4.62 9.91 5.63
N VAL A 118 3.45 10.45 5.30
CA VAL A 118 2.44 9.77 4.48
C VAL A 118 2.82 9.95 3.01
N GLN A 119 3.36 8.90 2.40
CA GLN A 119 3.99 8.92 1.09
C GLN A 119 3.01 8.58 -0.04
N CYS A 120 3.49 8.66 -1.30
CA CYS A 120 2.74 8.28 -2.49
C CYS A 120 2.14 6.87 -2.36
N GLU A 121 2.96 5.92 -1.93
CA GLU A 121 2.60 4.52 -1.79
C GLU A 121 1.65 4.23 -0.60
N SER A 122 1.48 5.19 0.32
CA SER A 122 0.44 5.09 1.35
C SER A 122 -0.96 5.04 0.73
N CYS A 123 -1.14 5.69 -0.43
CA CYS A 123 -2.39 5.72 -1.19
C CYS A 123 -2.36 4.81 -2.42
N HIS A 124 -1.19 4.67 -3.05
CA HIS A 124 -1.07 3.99 -4.34
C HIS A 124 -0.57 2.55 -4.27
N GLY A 125 -0.24 2.04 -3.07
CA GLY A 125 0.30 0.70 -2.87
C GLY A 125 1.76 0.56 -3.28
N ALA A 126 2.36 -0.61 -3.00
CA ALA A 126 3.76 -0.91 -3.23
C ALA A 126 4.16 -0.83 -4.70
N GLY A 127 5.15 0.03 -5.01
CA GLY A 127 5.45 0.50 -6.36
C GLY A 127 6.40 -0.34 -7.19
N SER A 128 7.07 -1.36 -6.62
CA SER A 128 8.16 -2.07 -7.31
C SER A 128 7.75 -2.64 -8.67
N GLU A 129 6.52 -3.16 -8.78
CA GLU A 129 6.04 -3.83 -9.98
C GLU A 129 5.47 -2.86 -11.02
N TYR A 130 4.85 -1.75 -10.59
CA TYR A 130 4.24 -0.80 -11.53
C TYR A 130 5.10 0.44 -11.81
N LYS A 131 6.21 0.70 -11.09
CA LYS A 131 7.07 1.89 -11.31
C LYS A 131 7.74 1.97 -12.69
N LYS A 132 7.84 0.85 -13.41
CA LYS A 132 8.46 0.81 -14.73
C LYS A 132 7.67 1.64 -15.74
N LEU A 133 8.35 2.49 -16.53
CA LEU A 133 7.71 3.38 -17.50
C LEU A 133 6.78 2.64 -18.49
N SER A 134 7.14 1.44 -18.92
CA SER A 134 6.31 0.61 -19.82
C SER A 134 5.02 0.09 -19.17
N VAL A 135 4.97 0.08 -17.82
CA VAL A 135 3.78 -0.28 -17.05
C VAL A 135 2.99 0.99 -16.74
N MET A 136 3.64 2.04 -16.22
CA MET A 136 2.98 3.30 -15.82
C MET A 136 2.28 4.05 -16.96
N LYS A 137 2.70 3.85 -18.21
CA LYS A 137 2.04 4.45 -19.39
C LYS A 137 0.68 3.84 -19.71
N ASP A 138 0.39 2.67 -19.17
CA ASP A 138 -0.83 1.90 -19.38
C ASP A 138 -1.51 1.72 -18.02
N LYS A 139 -2.64 2.41 -17.82
CA LYS A 139 -3.38 2.42 -16.55
C LYS A 139 -3.81 1.03 -16.12
N ASP A 140 -4.35 0.23 -17.05
CA ASP A 140 -4.87 -1.10 -16.73
C ASP A 140 -3.72 -2.04 -16.35
N LYS A 141 -2.60 -1.91 -17.06
CA LYS A 141 -1.38 -2.63 -16.74
C LYS A 141 -0.82 -2.23 -15.37
N ALA A 142 -0.82 -0.94 -15.05
CA ALA A 142 -0.36 -0.46 -13.74
C ALA A 142 -1.24 -1.01 -12.61
N VAL A 143 -2.56 -0.99 -12.77
CA VAL A 143 -3.51 -1.57 -11.80
C VAL A 143 -3.30 -3.08 -11.66
N ALA A 144 -3.13 -3.80 -12.77
CA ALA A 144 -2.83 -5.23 -12.74
C ALA A 144 -1.49 -5.58 -12.05
N ASN A 145 -0.58 -4.60 -11.92
CA ASN A 145 0.69 -4.71 -11.22
C ASN A 145 0.68 -4.04 -9.82
N GLY A 146 -0.49 -3.77 -9.25
CA GLY A 146 -0.64 -3.36 -7.87
C GLY A 146 -0.87 -1.86 -7.63
N LEU A 147 -0.98 -1.03 -8.70
CA LEU A 147 -1.37 0.36 -8.52
C LEU A 147 -2.79 0.44 -7.97
N MET A 148 -2.94 1.03 -6.79
CA MET A 148 -4.23 1.26 -6.16
C MET A 148 -4.83 2.58 -6.65
N LEU A 149 -6.09 2.50 -7.12
CA LEU A 149 -6.92 3.65 -7.49
C LEU A 149 -8.17 3.59 -6.62
N HIS A 150 -8.26 4.45 -5.63
CA HIS A 150 -9.38 4.46 -4.69
C HIS A 150 -10.64 5.00 -5.35
N THR A 151 -11.67 4.17 -5.44
CA THR A 151 -13.02 4.58 -5.88
C THR A 151 -13.79 5.21 -4.72
N GLU A 152 -13.65 4.65 -3.51
CA GLU A 152 -14.25 5.14 -2.27
C GLU A 152 -13.20 5.89 -1.43
N LYS A 153 -12.87 7.09 -1.87
CA LYS A 153 -11.75 7.86 -1.34
C LYS A 153 -11.97 8.29 0.10
N GLU A 154 -13.18 8.68 0.48
CA GLU A 154 -13.48 9.11 1.85
C GLU A 154 -13.29 7.97 2.86
N ALA A 155 -13.79 6.77 2.56
CA ALA A 155 -13.60 5.60 3.41
C ALA A 155 -12.13 5.25 3.59
N PHE A 156 -11.31 5.47 2.56
CA PHE A 156 -9.86 5.31 2.66
C PHE A 156 -9.22 6.37 3.57
N CYS A 157 -9.57 7.64 3.40
CA CYS A 157 -9.03 8.75 4.20
C CYS A 157 -9.36 8.60 5.69
N THR A 158 -10.56 8.14 6.01
CA THR A 158 -11.02 8.01 7.41
C THR A 158 -10.34 6.87 8.18
N GLN A 159 -9.53 6.04 7.54
CA GLN A 159 -8.66 5.08 8.25
C GLN A 159 -7.65 5.80 9.17
N CYS A 160 -7.24 7.02 8.82
CA CYS A 160 -6.35 7.86 9.63
C CYS A 160 -7.05 9.12 10.14
N HIS A 161 -7.95 9.72 9.35
CA HIS A 161 -8.69 10.93 9.73
C HIS A 161 -9.96 10.58 10.52
N ASN A 162 -9.80 10.14 11.76
CA ASN A 162 -10.88 9.69 12.64
C ASN A 162 -10.61 10.05 14.12
N SER A 163 -11.55 9.71 14.99
CA SER A 163 -11.52 10.05 16.43
C SER A 163 -10.43 9.34 17.25
N GLU A 164 -9.69 8.40 16.68
CA GLU A 164 -8.52 7.80 17.35
C GLU A 164 -7.37 8.83 17.46
N SER A 165 -7.31 9.80 16.54
CA SER A 165 -6.36 10.91 16.65
C SER A 165 -6.75 11.81 17.83
N PRO A 166 -5.83 12.06 18.78
CA PRO A 166 -6.10 12.90 19.96
C PRO A 166 -6.39 14.38 19.62
N THR A 167 -6.04 14.79 18.41
CA THR A 167 -6.26 16.17 17.92
C THR A 167 -7.39 16.26 16.89
N PHE A 168 -8.16 15.19 16.72
CA PHE A 168 -9.26 15.16 15.75
C PHE A 168 -10.36 16.18 16.08
N LYS A 169 -10.70 17.02 15.09
CA LYS A 169 -11.74 18.04 15.18
C LYS A 169 -12.82 17.89 14.10
N GLY A 170 -12.90 16.71 13.51
CA GLY A 170 -13.75 16.43 12.36
C GLY A 170 -12.94 16.34 11.07
N PHE A 171 -13.54 15.75 10.05
CA PHE A 171 -12.94 15.56 8.74
C PHE A 171 -13.97 15.94 7.66
N ASN A 172 -13.65 16.94 6.86
CA ASN A 172 -14.43 17.33 5.69
C ASN A 172 -13.70 16.80 4.46
N TYR A 173 -14.19 15.69 3.92
CA TYR A 173 -13.57 15.02 2.78
C TYR A 173 -13.41 15.96 1.57
N GLU A 174 -14.46 16.69 1.19
CA GLU A 174 -14.45 17.56 0.00
C GLU A 174 -13.37 18.64 0.10
N GLU A 175 -13.30 19.32 1.25
CA GLU A 175 -12.31 20.36 1.50
C GLU A 175 -10.88 19.81 1.47
N TYR A 176 -10.64 18.68 2.13
CA TYR A 176 -9.29 18.11 2.23
C TYR A 176 -8.85 17.43 0.93
N TRP A 177 -9.80 16.83 0.19
CA TRP A 177 -9.51 16.28 -1.13
C TRP A 177 -9.01 17.34 -2.11
N GLU A 178 -9.62 18.53 -2.14
CA GLU A 178 -9.18 19.62 -3.01
C GLU A 178 -7.72 20.04 -2.77
N LYS A 179 -7.21 19.89 -1.53
CA LYS A 179 -5.84 20.24 -1.16
C LYS A 179 -4.79 19.23 -1.58
N ILE A 180 -5.17 17.98 -1.82
CA ILE A 180 -4.22 16.89 -2.10
C ILE A 180 -4.42 16.20 -3.45
N LYS A 181 -5.55 16.42 -4.12
CA LYS A 181 -5.78 15.83 -5.44
C LYS A 181 -4.73 16.31 -6.45
N HIS A 182 -4.24 15.40 -7.24
CA HIS A 182 -3.21 15.67 -8.24
C HIS A 182 -3.48 14.91 -9.54
N PRO A 183 -4.62 15.23 -10.22
CA PRO A 183 -4.96 14.57 -11.47
C PRO A 183 -3.95 14.94 -12.55
N LYS A 184 -3.74 14.03 -13.51
CA LYS A 184 -3.06 14.40 -14.74
C LYS A 184 -3.92 15.43 -15.47
N PRO A 185 -3.34 16.54 -15.95
CA PRO A 185 -4.07 17.52 -16.75
C PRO A 185 -4.73 16.87 -17.98
N ALA A 186 -5.92 17.32 -18.34
CA ALA A 186 -6.53 16.98 -19.62
C ALA A 186 -5.68 17.57 -20.75
N ASN A 187 -5.33 16.76 -21.73
CA ASN A 187 -4.62 17.21 -22.93
C ASN A 187 -5.59 17.96 -23.84
#